data_4c39e6c653d4b2e2e8814b96a841a6f4
#
_entry.id   4c39e6c653d4b2e2e8814b96a841a6f4
#
_cell.length_a   1.000
_cell.length_b   1.000
_cell.length_c   1.000
_cell.angle_alpha   90.00
_cell.angle_beta   90.00
_cell.angle_gamma   90.00
#
_symmetry.space_group_name_H-M   'P 1'
#
loop_
_entity.id
_entity.type
_entity.pdbx_description
1 polymer ?
#
loop_
_entity_poly.entity_id
_entity_poly.type
_entity_poly.pdbx_seq_one_letter_code
_entity_poly.pdbx_strand_id
1 'polypeptide(L)'
;MNKYKLFFTCAASLLLMSSCYDLDRYPEDQLSAGTFFQTQEHADQAMMGVYSQMTHNDVFGRQFGFDCLGGVGAGYDAPSYPNIGRGTYTTTEGAVGDKFKQLYEGVTRANIVLQNVDQCDMSDELKTRYKSEARFMRALYYFTLLDFWGGVPIYDETTIVAEDFSNMLKPRSSAEEVRTFIIKDLDEAIAHL
;
A
#
# COMPACT_ATOMS: atom_id res chain seq x y z
N MET A 1 19.44 -61.34 18.92
CA MET A 1 19.34 -59.88 18.99
C MET A 1 18.42 -59.58 20.18
N ASN A 2 18.92 -58.92 21.25
CA ASN A 2 18.23 -58.78 22.53
C ASN A 2 16.99 -57.89 22.35
N LYS A 3 15.80 -58.39 22.66
CA LYS A 3 14.50 -57.69 22.55
C LYS A 3 14.50 -56.30 23.24
N TYR A 4 15.30 -56.15 24.28
CA TYR A 4 15.47 -54.86 25.00
C TYR A 4 16.30 -53.85 24.23
N LYS A 5 17.27 -54.26 23.39
CA LYS A 5 18.02 -53.33 22.52
C LYS A 5 17.11 -52.78 21.41
N LEU A 6 16.22 -53.60 20.85
CA LEU A 6 15.29 -53.16 19.81
C LEU A 6 14.25 -52.19 20.37
N PHE A 7 13.75 -52.45 21.59
CA PHE A 7 12.80 -51.56 22.27
C PHE A 7 13.40 -50.19 22.60
N PHE A 8 14.67 -50.16 23.08
CA PHE A 8 15.40 -48.92 23.37
C PHE A 8 15.73 -48.11 22.12
N THR A 9 16.00 -48.77 21.00
CA THR A 9 16.27 -48.10 19.72
C THR A 9 15.01 -47.50 19.13
N CYS A 10 13.85 -48.21 19.21
CA CYS A 10 12.55 -47.67 18.80
C CYS A 10 12.08 -46.51 19.68
N ALA A 11 12.27 -46.59 21.00
CA ALA A 11 11.91 -45.50 21.92
C ALA A 11 12.78 -44.23 21.70
N ALA A 12 14.06 -44.39 21.41
CA ALA A 12 14.98 -43.32 21.12
C ALA A 12 14.67 -42.61 19.76
N SER A 13 14.22 -43.39 18.74
CA SER A 13 13.84 -42.82 17.45
C SER A 13 12.50 -42.04 17.50
N LEU A 14 11.57 -42.44 18.37
CA LEU A 14 10.30 -41.72 18.59
C LEU A 14 10.50 -40.36 19.30
N LEU A 15 11.51 -40.25 20.15
CA LEU A 15 11.86 -38.96 20.82
C LEU A 15 12.55 -37.94 19.91
N LEU A 16 13.07 -38.37 18.78
CA LEU A 16 13.73 -37.45 17.81
C LEU A 16 12.73 -36.86 16.78
N MET A 17 11.48 -37.30 16.75
CA MET A 17 10.46 -36.81 15.82
C MET A 17 9.61 -35.67 16.37
N SER A 18 9.81 -35.22 17.61
CA SER A 18 9.03 -34.13 18.21
C SER A 18 9.69 -32.75 18.05
N SER A 19 10.61 -32.58 17.10
CA SER A 19 11.15 -31.27 16.76
C SER A 19 10.33 -30.61 15.67
N CYS A 20 9.02 -30.39 15.89
CA CYS A 20 8.30 -29.34 15.19
C CYS A 20 8.72 -28.01 15.84
N TYR A 21 9.84 -27.49 15.45
CA TYR A 21 10.23 -26.12 15.71
C TYR A 21 9.40 -25.25 14.77
N ASP A 22 8.65 -24.32 15.35
CA ASP A 22 8.00 -23.26 14.58
C ASP A 22 9.09 -22.50 13.82
N LEU A 23 9.09 -22.65 12.50
CA LEU A 23 10.09 -22.02 11.61
C LEU A 23 9.76 -20.57 11.32
N ASP A 24 8.55 -20.11 11.67
CA ASP A 24 8.15 -18.70 11.55
C ASP A 24 8.71 -17.87 12.72
N ARG A 25 10.03 -17.74 12.76
CA ARG A 25 10.69 -16.84 13.68
C ARG A 25 10.86 -15.47 13.06
N TYR A 26 10.11 -14.52 13.58
CA TYR A 26 10.36 -13.10 13.30
C TYR A 26 11.47 -12.59 14.22
N PRO A 27 12.40 -11.73 13.72
CA PRO A 27 13.38 -11.06 14.58
C PRO A 27 12.64 -10.25 15.67
N GLU A 28 12.99 -10.45 16.93
CA GLU A 28 12.35 -9.74 18.07
C GLU A 28 12.83 -8.27 18.15
N ASP A 29 13.95 -7.96 17.51
CA ASP A 29 14.60 -6.64 17.48
C ASP A 29 14.30 -5.83 16.21
N GLN A 30 13.49 -6.36 15.29
CA GLN A 30 13.10 -5.68 14.05
C GLN A 30 11.61 -5.79 13.79
N LEU A 31 11.02 -4.70 13.31
CA LEU A 31 9.63 -4.70 12.85
C LEU A 31 9.51 -5.62 11.63
N SER A 32 8.72 -6.67 11.75
CA SER A 32 8.40 -7.61 10.68
C SER A 32 6.93 -7.52 10.33
N ALA A 33 6.52 -8.00 9.15
CA ALA A 33 5.13 -7.99 8.74
C ALA A 33 4.20 -8.72 9.73
N GLY A 34 4.71 -9.75 10.46
CA GLY A 34 3.94 -10.50 11.45
C GLY A 34 3.89 -9.87 12.85
N THR A 35 4.74 -8.88 13.14
CA THR A 35 4.81 -8.19 14.44
C THR A 35 4.38 -6.73 14.37
N PHE A 36 4.17 -6.19 13.18
CA PHE A 36 3.61 -4.87 12.96
C PHE A 36 2.08 -4.88 13.20
N PHE A 37 1.45 -3.75 13.42
CA PHE A 37 0.03 -3.58 13.73
C PHE A 37 -0.43 -4.24 15.05
N GLN A 38 0.39 -4.19 16.10
CA GLN A 38 0.01 -4.66 17.44
C GLN A 38 -0.36 -3.54 18.41
N THR A 39 0.21 -2.36 18.23
CA THR A 39 0.04 -1.22 19.14
C THR A 39 -0.45 0.02 18.41
N GLN A 40 -0.95 1.01 19.16
CA GLN A 40 -1.28 2.32 18.62
C GLN A 40 -0.08 2.97 17.91
N GLU A 41 1.12 2.85 18.48
CA GLU A 41 2.33 3.42 17.88
C GLU A 41 2.61 2.83 16.46
N HIS A 42 2.35 1.55 16.26
CA HIS A 42 2.46 0.94 14.94
C HIS A 42 1.41 1.51 13.97
N ALA A 43 0.19 1.76 14.43
CA ALA A 43 -0.83 2.40 13.62
C ALA A 43 -0.44 3.85 13.25
N ASP A 44 0.11 4.62 14.21
CA ASP A 44 0.63 5.96 13.98
C ASP A 44 1.73 5.96 12.91
N GLN A 45 2.69 5.05 13.02
CA GLN A 45 3.78 4.89 12.05
C GLN A 45 3.26 4.53 10.65
N ALA A 46 2.28 3.63 10.56
CA ALA A 46 1.65 3.26 9.30
C ALA A 46 0.95 4.46 8.66
N MET A 47 0.17 5.23 9.43
CA MET A 47 -0.49 6.45 8.95
C MET A 47 0.52 7.53 8.54
N MET A 48 1.61 7.71 9.30
CA MET A 48 2.70 8.59 8.86
C MET A 48 3.29 8.15 7.53
N GLY A 49 3.39 6.83 7.28
CA GLY A 49 3.79 6.27 6.00
C GLY A 49 2.82 6.63 4.86
N VAL A 50 1.50 6.65 5.13
CA VAL A 50 0.49 7.11 4.16
C VAL A 50 0.66 8.60 3.86
N TYR A 51 0.75 9.44 4.90
CA TYR A 51 0.90 10.90 4.73
C TYR A 51 2.23 11.29 4.08
N SER A 52 3.32 10.60 4.42
CA SER A 52 4.64 10.90 3.87
C SER A 52 4.69 10.75 2.35
N GLN A 53 3.84 9.91 1.78
CA GLN A 53 3.74 9.73 0.33
C GLN A 53 3.28 11.01 -0.39
N MET A 54 2.53 11.89 0.27
CA MET A 54 2.15 13.19 -0.31
C MET A 54 3.36 14.06 -0.62
N THR A 55 4.41 14.00 0.18
CA THR A 55 5.61 14.83 0.02
C THR A 55 6.59 14.26 -1.00
N HIS A 56 6.31 13.06 -1.53
CA HIS A 56 7.15 12.47 -2.57
C HIS A 56 7.19 13.37 -3.81
N ASN A 57 8.37 13.54 -4.38
CA ASN A 57 8.59 14.44 -5.52
C ASN A 57 7.63 14.18 -6.69
N ASP A 58 7.37 12.91 -7.00
CA ASP A 58 6.53 12.52 -8.11
C ASP A 58 5.03 12.47 -7.77
N VAL A 59 4.64 12.72 -6.51
CA VAL A 59 3.24 12.87 -6.11
C VAL A 59 2.88 14.36 -6.10
N PHE A 60 3.15 15.07 -5.01
CA PHE A 60 2.87 16.51 -4.90
C PHE A 60 4.12 17.35 -4.65
N GLY A 61 5.27 16.76 -4.30
CA GLY A 61 6.50 17.47 -3.99
C GLY A 61 7.05 18.29 -5.14
N ARG A 62 6.84 17.86 -6.40
CA ARG A 62 7.21 18.59 -7.63
C ARG A 62 6.00 18.86 -8.53
N GLN A 63 4.89 19.24 -7.95
CA GLN A 63 3.65 19.52 -8.71
C GLN A 63 3.88 20.59 -9.79
N PHE A 64 4.74 21.57 -9.54
CA PHE A 64 5.10 22.60 -10.52
C PHE A 64 5.61 22.04 -11.87
N GLY A 65 6.21 20.84 -11.87
CA GLY A 65 6.63 20.19 -13.11
C GLY A 65 5.47 19.80 -14.00
N PHE A 66 4.34 19.45 -13.42
CA PHE A 66 3.11 19.12 -14.14
C PHE A 66 2.25 20.35 -14.46
N ASP A 67 2.44 21.48 -13.76
CA ASP A 67 1.78 22.75 -14.08
C ASP A 67 2.18 23.26 -15.49
N CYS A 68 3.28 22.73 -16.02
CA CYS A 68 3.68 22.98 -17.41
C CYS A 68 2.64 22.50 -18.42
N LEU A 69 1.78 21.52 -18.09
CA LEU A 69 0.67 21.08 -18.93
C LEU A 69 -0.37 22.18 -19.14
N GLY A 70 -0.56 23.04 -18.14
CA GLY A 70 -1.48 24.18 -18.20
C GLY A 70 -0.95 25.40 -18.96
N GLY A 71 0.27 25.34 -19.48
CA GLY A 71 0.91 26.46 -20.18
C GLY A 71 1.33 27.64 -19.29
N VAL A 72 1.25 27.50 -17.97
CA VAL A 72 1.62 28.55 -17.00
C VAL A 72 3.10 28.54 -16.64
N GLY A 73 3.85 27.55 -17.11
CA GLY A 73 5.28 27.40 -16.86
C GLY A 73 5.99 26.64 -17.97
N ALA A 74 7.32 26.69 -17.93
CA ALA A 74 8.18 25.91 -18.80
C ALA A 74 9.12 25.04 -17.94
N GLY A 75 9.04 23.74 -18.06
CA GLY A 75 9.96 22.83 -17.39
C GLY A 75 11.34 22.89 -18.03
N TYR A 76 12.37 23.07 -17.21
CA TYR A 76 13.76 23.12 -17.69
C TYR A 76 14.70 22.17 -16.93
N ASP A 77 14.29 21.74 -15.75
CA ASP A 77 15.19 21.17 -14.73
C ASP A 77 15.30 19.63 -14.77
N ALA A 78 14.41 18.94 -15.45
CA ALA A 78 14.46 17.51 -15.59
C ALA A 78 14.12 17.08 -17.02
N PRO A 79 14.67 15.97 -17.51
CA PRO A 79 14.49 15.57 -18.92
C PRO A 79 13.04 15.47 -19.37
N SER A 80 12.14 15.04 -18.47
CA SER A 80 10.72 14.82 -18.78
C SER A 80 9.88 16.08 -18.85
N TYR A 81 10.11 17.07 -17.98
CA TYR A 81 9.23 18.24 -17.86
C TYR A 81 9.21 19.15 -19.09
N PRO A 82 10.33 19.39 -19.80
CA PRO A 82 10.27 20.09 -21.07
C PRO A 82 9.39 19.41 -22.12
N ASN A 83 9.42 18.08 -22.18
CA ASN A 83 8.58 17.30 -23.09
C ASN A 83 7.10 17.37 -22.69
N ILE A 84 6.81 17.29 -21.39
CA ILE A 84 5.46 17.44 -20.82
C ILE A 84 4.90 18.82 -21.20
N GLY A 85 5.64 19.89 -20.93
CA GLY A 85 5.21 21.26 -21.22
C GLY A 85 5.01 21.56 -22.72
N ARG A 86 5.73 20.87 -23.60
CA ARG A 86 5.56 20.98 -25.06
C ARG A 86 4.51 20.08 -25.65
N GLY A 87 3.92 19.16 -24.83
CA GLY A 87 3.01 18.13 -25.34
C GLY A 87 3.68 17.09 -26.24
N THR A 88 5.00 16.93 -26.14
CA THR A 88 5.79 15.97 -26.97
C THR A 88 6.19 14.71 -26.20
N TYR A 89 5.66 14.53 -24.99
CA TYR A 89 5.91 13.35 -24.17
C TYR A 89 5.25 12.11 -24.72
N THR A 90 5.81 10.97 -24.37
CA THR A 90 5.30 9.63 -24.76
C THR A 90 4.93 8.83 -23.49
N THR A 91 4.32 7.66 -23.70
CA THR A 91 3.99 6.74 -22.60
C THR A 91 5.22 6.19 -21.86
N THR A 92 6.41 6.37 -22.39
CA THR A 92 7.69 5.98 -21.79
C THR A 92 8.36 7.12 -21.03
N GLU A 93 7.72 8.29 -20.94
CA GLU A 93 8.28 9.43 -20.19
C GLU A 93 8.38 9.11 -18.70
N GLY A 94 9.60 9.20 -18.14
CA GLY A 94 9.90 8.78 -16.78
C GLY A 94 9.01 9.45 -15.74
N ALA A 95 8.85 10.79 -15.78
CA ALA A 95 8.04 11.52 -14.83
C ALA A 95 6.55 11.08 -14.83
N VAL A 96 6.01 10.67 -15.97
CA VAL A 96 4.63 10.16 -16.07
C VAL A 96 4.51 8.81 -15.40
N GLY A 97 5.45 7.89 -15.70
CA GLY A 97 5.48 6.55 -15.10
C GLY A 97 5.73 6.58 -13.59
N ASP A 98 6.67 7.43 -13.15
CA ASP A 98 7.03 7.57 -11.75
C ASP A 98 5.86 8.15 -10.93
N LYS A 99 5.15 9.17 -11.44
CA LYS A 99 3.95 9.71 -10.79
C LYS A 99 2.87 8.63 -10.63
N PHE A 100 2.60 7.86 -11.67
CA PHE A 100 1.63 6.76 -11.61
C PHE A 100 2.01 5.74 -10.55
N LYS A 101 3.26 5.27 -10.54
CA LYS A 101 3.78 4.30 -9.59
C LYS A 101 3.68 4.82 -8.15
N GLN A 102 4.09 6.06 -7.91
CA GLN A 102 4.11 6.63 -6.56
C GLN A 102 2.70 6.92 -6.01
N LEU A 103 1.74 7.24 -6.86
CA LEU A 103 0.34 7.34 -6.45
C LEU A 103 -0.23 5.99 -6.01
N TYR A 104 0.06 4.91 -6.74
CA TYR A 104 -0.33 3.56 -6.33
C TYR A 104 0.41 3.07 -5.09
N GLU A 105 1.63 3.51 -4.85
CA GLU A 105 2.32 3.26 -3.57
C GLU A 105 1.53 3.87 -2.41
N GLY A 106 1.00 5.09 -2.58
CA GLY A 106 0.11 5.72 -1.60
C GLY A 106 -1.19 4.93 -1.38
N VAL A 107 -1.82 4.45 -2.46
CA VAL A 107 -3.00 3.57 -2.37
C VAL A 107 -2.68 2.30 -1.60
N THR A 108 -1.55 1.66 -1.89
CA THR A 108 -1.13 0.43 -1.22
C THR A 108 -0.93 0.64 0.28
N ARG A 109 -0.26 1.71 0.68
CA ARG A 109 -0.06 2.05 2.10
C ARG A 109 -1.39 2.29 2.82
N ALA A 110 -2.32 3.01 2.19
CA ALA A 110 -3.67 3.22 2.74
C ALA A 110 -4.42 1.88 2.89
N ASN A 111 -4.35 1.00 1.90
CA ASN A 111 -4.96 -0.33 1.97
C ASN A 111 -4.38 -1.18 3.11
N ILE A 112 -3.06 -1.13 3.33
CA ILE A 112 -2.39 -1.84 4.43
C ILE A 112 -2.91 -1.38 5.78
N VAL A 113 -3.12 -0.07 5.98
CA VAL A 113 -3.75 0.44 7.21
C VAL A 113 -5.17 -0.09 7.35
N LEU A 114 -6.00 0.00 6.30
CA LEU A 114 -7.39 -0.46 6.31
C LEU A 114 -7.53 -1.96 6.61
N GLN A 115 -6.58 -2.77 6.14
CA GLN A 115 -6.55 -4.22 6.37
C GLN A 115 -6.19 -4.59 7.81
N ASN A 116 -5.32 -3.81 8.47
CA ASN A 116 -4.61 -4.29 9.65
C ASN A 116 -4.87 -3.48 10.92
N VAL A 117 -5.36 -2.24 10.83
CA VAL A 117 -5.50 -1.35 11.97
C VAL A 117 -6.40 -1.90 13.07
N ASP A 118 -7.34 -2.79 12.75
CA ASP A 118 -8.21 -3.46 13.72
C ASP A 118 -7.47 -4.39 14.69
N GLN A 119 -6.29 -4.86 14.31
CA GLN A 119 -5.45 -5.74 15.13
C GLN A 119 -4.69 -4.98 16.23
N CYS A 120 -4.57 -3.65 16.11
CA CYS A 120 -3.84 -2.85 17.09
C CYS A 120 -4.58 -2.76 18.42
N ASP A 121 -3.83 -2.86 19.52
CA ASP A 121 -4.35 -2.61 20.87
C ASP A 121 -4.52 -1.11 21.08
N MET A 122 -5.71 -0.61 20.78
CA MET A 122 -6.13 0.78 20.93
C MET A 122 -7.65 0.88 20.93
N SER A 123 -8.20 2.06 21.27
CA SER A 123 -9.65 2.26 21.31
C SER A 123 -10.30 2.13 19.93
N ASP A 124 -11.56 1.67 19.91
CA ASP A 124 -12.33 1.55 18.65
C ASP A 124 -12.56 2.91 17.97
N GLU A 125 -12.62 3.99 18.75
CA GLU A 125 -12.70 5.36 18.26
C GLU A 125 -11.45 5.71 17.42
N LEU A 126 -10.25 5.40 17.93
CA LEU A 126 -9.01 5.61 17.20
C LEU A 126 -8.91 4.74 15.96
N LYS A 127 -9.31 3.46 16.05
CA LYS A 127 -9.36 2.57 14.87
C LYS A 127 -10.24 3.14 13.78
N THR A 128 -11.43 3.62 14.16
CA THR A 128 -12.38 4.25 13.22
C THR A 128 -11.79 5.50 12.59
N ARG A 129 -11.15 6.35 13.39
CA ARG A 129 -10.49 7.56 12.91
C ARG A 129 -9.37 7.22 11.90
N TYR A 130 -8.46 6.29 12.22
CA TYR A 130 -7.39 5.91 11.28
C TYR A 130 -7.90 5.31 9.98
N LYS A 131 -8.98 4.51 10.05
CA LYS A 131 -9.64 4.03 8.82
C LYS A 131 -10.18 5.16 7.97
N SER A 132 -10.78 6.16 8.61
CA SER A 132 -11.33 7.33 7.91
C SER A 132 -10.24 8.18 7.29
N GLU A 133 -9.15 8.42 8.01
CA GLU A 133 -7.97 9.09 7.47
C GLU A 133 -7.35 8.33 6.29
N ALA A 134 -7.22 7.01 6.41
CA ALA A 134 -6.68 6.17 5.33
C ALA A 134 -7.58 6.18 4.07
N ARG A 135 -8.91 6.15 4.24
CA ARG A 135 -9.86 6.28 3.12
C ARG A 135 -9.77 7.64 2.46
N PHE A 136 -9.72 8.71 3.26
CA PHE A 136 -9.54 10.05 2.72
C PHE A 136 -8.27 10.17 1.88
N MET A 137 -7.16 9.65 2.38
CA MET A 137 -5.88 9.68 1.66
C MET A 137 -5.92 8.81 0.40
N ARG A 138 -6.56 7.64 0.45
CA ARG A 138 -6.75 6.78 -0.72
C ARG A 138 -7.59 7.49 -1.79
N ALA A 139 -8.66 8.14 -1.39
CA ALA A 139 -9.49 8.92 -2.28
C ALA A 139 -8.70 10.06 -2.96
N LEU A 140 -7.82 10.75 -2.23
CA LEU A 140 -6.95 11.79 -2.77
C LEU A 140 -5.97 11.24 -3.84
N TYR A 141 -5.37 10.07 -3.58
CA TYR A 141 -4.49 9.42 -4.54
C TYR A 141 -5.26 8.98 -5.80
N TYR A 142 -6.45 8.38 -5.64
CA TYR A 142 -7.29 8.02 -6.76
C TYR A 142 -7.85 9.21 -7.50
N PHE A 143 -8.17 10.31 -6.83
CA PHE A 143 -8.56 11.55 -7.48
C PHE A 143 -7.45 12.06 -8.42
N THR A 144 -6.21 12.04 -7.95
CA THR A 144 -5.06 12.42 -8.78
C THR A 144 -4.85 11.46 -9.95
N LEU A 145 -5.00 10.16 -9.72
CA LEU A 145 -4.94 9.15 -10.79
C LEU A 145 -6.03 9.38 -11.83
N LEU A 146 -7.26 9.66 -11.40
CA LEU A 146 -8.40 9.95 -12.27
C LEU A 146 -8.16 11.21 -13.11
N ASP A 147 -7.64 12.27 -12.49
CA ASP A 147 -7.37 13.55 -13.15
C ASP A 147 -6.33 13.40 -14.30
N PHE A 148 -5.25 12.67 -14.05
CA PHE A 148 -4.17 12.52 -15.02
C PHE A 148 -4.41 11.41 -16.06
N TRP A 149 -5.08 10.32 -15.71
CA TRP A 149 -5.19 9.13 -16.59
C TRP A 149 -6.63 8.72 -16.90
N GLY A 150 -7.62 9.37 -16.34
CA GLY A 150 -9.02 8.94 -16.47
C GLY A 150 -9.28 7.64 -15.70
N GLY A 151 -9.89 6.65 -16.34
CA GLY A 151 -10.11 5.34 -15.71
C GLY A 151 -8.78 4.64 -15.43
N VAL A 152 -8.67 3.99 -14.27
CA VAL A 152 -7.48 3.26 -13.79
C VAL A 152 -7.90 2.00 -13.04
N PRO A 153 -7.03 0.99 -12.87
CA PRO A 153 -7.34 -0.17 -12.03
C PRO A 153 -7.65 0.23 -10.58
N ILE A 154 -8.70 -0.37 -9.99
CA ILE A 154 -9.07 -0.11 -8.60
C ILE A 154 -8.55 -1.26 -7.73
N TYR A 155 -7.70 -0.91 -6.76
CA TYR A 155 -7.18 -1.78 -5.71
C TYR A 155 -7.69 -1.28 -4.36
N ASP A 156 -8.47 -2.07 -3.69
CA ASP A 156 -9.01 -1.80 -2.37
C ASP A 156 -8.36 -2.70 -1.31
N GLU A 157 -8.79 -2.57 -0.06
CA GLU A 157 -8.31 -3.35 1.08
C GLU A 157 -8.63 -4.85 0.99
N THR A 158 -9.49 -5.27 0.06
CA THR A 158 -9.77 -6.69 -0.17
C THR A 158 -8.79 -7.34 -1.14
N THR A 159 -7.97 -6.53 -1.79
CA THR A 159 -6.95 -7.00 -2.72
C THR A 159 -5.77 -7.57 -1.94
N ILE A 160 -5.67 -8.90 -1.86
CA ILE A 160 -4.59 -9.61 -1.16
C ILE A 160 -3.37 -9.67 -2.06
N VAL A 161 -2.24 -9.15 -1.57
CA VAL A 161 -0.98 -9.01 -2.33
C VAL A 161 -0.12 -10.29 -2.31
N ALA A 162 -0.39 -11.26 -1.42
CA ALA A 162 0.68 -12.15 -0.95
C ALA A 162 0.94 -13.42 -1.77
N GLU A 163 -0.01 -14.05 -2.41
CA GLU A 163 0.20 -15.41 -2.95
C GLU A 163 -0.17 -15.60 -4.42
N ASP A 164 -0.97 -14.72 -5.00
CA ASP A 164 -1.41 -14.85 -6.38
C ASP A 164 -1.27 -13.53 -7.14
N PHE A 165 -0.17 -13.39 -7.87
CA PHE A 165 0.07 -12.25 -8.76
C PHE A 165 -1.02 -12.09 -9.83
N SER A 166 -1.82 -13.11 -10.12
CA SER A 166 -2.93 -13.05 -11.08
C SER A 166 -4.01 -12.05 -10.64
N ASN A 167 -4.26 -11.93 -9.33
CA ASN A 167 -5.21 -10.96 -8.76
C ASN A 167 -4.67 -9.52 -8.72
N MET A 168 -3.38 -9.33 -8.93
CA MET A 168 -2.76 -8.00 -8.97
C MET A 168 -2.87 -7.34 -10.35
N LEU A 169 -3.16 -8.10 -11.39
CA LEU A 169 -3.31 -7.57 -12.75
C LEU A 169 -4.79 -7.25 -13.04
N LYS A 170 -5.33 -6.26 -12.35
CA LYS A 170 -6.70 -5.80 -12.61
C LYS A 170 -6.76 -5.01 -13.92
N PRO A 171 -7.82 -5.20 -14.72
CA PRO A 171 -8.05 -4.36 -15.89
C PRO A 171 -8.32 -2.91 -15.48
N ARG A 172 -8.17 -1.99 -16.43
CA ARG A 172 -8.54 -0.59 -16.22
C ARG A 172 -10.04 -0.48 -15.97
N SER A 173 -10.43 0.14 -14.89
CA SER A 173 -11.81 0.55 -14.63
C SER A 173 -12.16 1.80 -15.43
N SER A 174 -13.44 2.05 -15.65
CA SER A 174 -13.91 3.28 -16.25
C SER A 174 -13.68 4.48 -15.32
N ALA A 175 -13.65 5.69 -15.89
CA ALA A 175 -13.56 6.92 -15.08
C ALA A 175 -14.74 7.07 -14.11
N GLU A 176 -15.92 6.57 -14.49
CA GLU A 176 -17.12 6.61 -13.64
C GLU A 176 -17.00 5.66 -12.43
N GLU A 177 -16.49 4.45 -12.64
CA GLU A 177 -16.23 3.51 -11.55
C GLU A 177 -15.20 4.06 -10.57
N VAL A 178 -14.12 4.68 -11.06
CA VAL A 178 -13.10 5.32 -10.20
C VAL A 178 -13.71 6.47 -9.42
N ARG A 179 -14.54 7.32 -10.06
CA ARG A 179 -15.23 8.42 -9.39
C ARG A 179 -16.16 7.91 -8.29
N THR A 180 -16.93 6.87 -8.56
CA THR A 180 -17.82 6.23 -7.59
C THR A 180 -17.04 5.70 -6.39
N PHE A 181 -15.90 5.07 -6.64
CA PHE A 181 -15.01 4.57 -5.59
C PHE A 181 -14.45 5.71 -4.72
N ILE A 182 -14.01 6.81 -5.32
CA ILE A 182 -13.54 8.01 -4.61
C ILE A 182 -14.66 8.58 -3.71
N ILE A 183 -15.86 8.76 -4.25
CA ILE A 183 -16.99 9.30 -3.50
C ILE A 183 -17.33 8.40 -2.31
N LYS A 184 -17.38 7.09 -2.52
CA LYS A 184 -17.61 6.13 -1.43
C LYS A 184 -16.58 6.28 -0.31
N ASP A 185 -15.29 6.33 -0.63
CA ASP A 185 -14.22 6.50 0.36
C ASP A 185 -14.37 7.84 1.12
N LEU A 186 -14.72 8.92 0.43
CA LEU A 186 -14.95 10.23 1.05
C LEU A 186 -16.18 10.24 1.96
N ASP A 187 -17.29 9.65 1.55
CA ASP A 187 -18.50 9.55 2.36
C ASP A 187 -18.26 8.76 3.65
N GLU A 188 -17.54 7.64 3.55
CA GLU A 188 -17.15 6.83 4.71
C GLU A 188 -16.14 7.57 5.61
N ALA A 189 -15.26 8.40 5.05
CA ALA A 189 -14.32 9.20 5.81
C ALA A 189 -14.99 10.34 6.57
N ILE A 190 -15.86 11.12 5.91
CA ILE A 190 -16.54 12.29 6.50
C ILE A 190 -17.39 11.91 7.72
N ALA A 191 -17.95 10.70 7.74
CA ALA A 191 -18.78 10.25 8.84
C ALA A 191 -18.05 10.16 10.20
N HIS A 192 -16.69 10.13 10.19
CA HIS A 192 -15.89 9.85 11.38
C HIS A 192 -14.61 10.70 11.52
N LEU A 193 -14.41 11.71 10.69
CA LEU A 193 -13.37 12.72 10.80
C LEU A 193 -13.85 13.99 11.57
#